data_f8a9c5b8b0666900b41c0f9f3dafaaa3
#
_entry.id   f8a9c5b8b0666900b41c0f9f3dafaaa3
#
_cell.length_a   1.000
_cell.length_b   1.000
_cell.length_c   1.000
_cell.angle_alpha   90.00
_cell.angle_beta   90.00
_cell.angle_gamma   90.00
#
_symmetry.space_group_name_H-M   'P 1'
#
loop_
_entity.id
_entity.type
_entity.pdbx_description
1 polymer ?
#
loop_
_entity_poly.entity_id
_entity_poly.type
_entity_poly.pdbx_seq_one_letter_code
_entity_poly.pdbx_strand_id
1 'polypeptide(L)'
;MNRFFAAGLVAGALFLGAQTAQAIELHDGPTGVTKNEADKTFKGYTLFAPTVKSTTTYLINMDGDIVHTWQSKYPPGLYAQLLPNGNLLRASALPDRPVHIGGAGGLLEEIDWNGKVVWSYKLCGPREVQHHCFSRMPNGNTLILAWEAKTPEEFVAKGRKAGTWGDNVVVNGIKLTDFWIDFVREVNPEGKTVWEWHVWDHLGTGKDQLDPNYRLPKTVGPGYSDFDFTHFNTVAYIAKTDQILVNSRNFSEIFIIDHKTGKIVKRWGNPTTHGEGVKPSWYDDGSQIMFGEHDAEPLENGHIQIFDNGSERPQINRSRVIEMDPETDKIVWSYESKYPTSFFSYRQGAAQLLPNGNRLVTSTQTGHLFEVTPDGEVVWEFINPVVFGKAQPIMHDSDMTKAHYCMGNMIHRAYRYAPTIPA
;
A
#
# COMPACT_ATOMS: atom_id res chain seq x y z
N MET A 1 -12.89 63.95 -43.04
CA MET A 1 -11.66 63.26 -42.59
C MET A 1 -11.93 62.71 -41.23
N ASN A 2 -12.42 61.47 -41.15
CA ASN A 2 -12.66 60.78 -39.89
C ASN A 2 -11.77 59.54 -39.86
N ARG A 3 -10.80 59.51 -38.92
CA ARG A 3 -9.93 58.36 -38.67
C ARG A 3 -10.59 57.52 -37.55
N PHE A 4 -11.00 56.32 -37.89
CA PHE A 4 -11.37 55.30 -36.92
C PHE A 4 -10.09 54.58 -36.45
N PHE A 5 -9.84 54.60 -35.13
CA PHE A 5 -8.91 53.73 -34.47
C PHE A 5 -9.61 52.44 -34.08
N ALA A 6 -9.20 51.33 -34.63
CA ALA A 6 -9.60 49.98 -34.18
C ALA A 6 -8.68 49.56 -33.03
N ALA A 7 -9.23 49.43 -31.84
CA ALA A 7 -8.54 48.82 -30.70
C ALA A 7 -8.76 47.31 -30.75
N GLY A 8 -7.69 46.56 -31.01
CA GLY A 8 -7.70 45.10 -30.92
C GLY A 8 -7.60 44.67 -29.48
N LEU A 9 -8.61 44.01 -28.95
CA LEU A 9 -8.58 43.29 -27.69
C LEU A 9 -7.87 41.95 -27.92
N VAL A 10 -6.66 41.79 -27.32
CA VAL A 10 -6.00 40.50 -27.19
C VAL A 10 -6.56 39.87 -25.92
N ALA A 11 -7.46 38.91 -26.06
CA ALA A 11 -7.90 38.05 -24.97
C ALA A 11 -6.81 36.98 -24.68
N GLY A 12 -5.96 37.24 -23.70
CA GLY A 12 -5.06 36.26 -23.17
C GLY A 12 -5.83 35.22 -22.35
N ALA A 13 -5.99 34.02 -22.87
CA ALA A 13 -6.55 32.91 -22.13
C ALA A 13 -5.48 32.44 -21.08
N LEU A 14 -5.67 32.83 -19.83
CA LEU A 14 -4.99 32.24 -18.71
C LEU A 14 -5.51 30.81 -18.55
N PHE A 15 -4.76 29.83 -19.04
CA PHE A 15 -4.91 28.45 -18.61
C PHE A 15 -4.41 28.34 -17.17
N LEU A 16 -5.28 28.57 -16.20
CA LEU A 16 -5.13 28.08 -14.85
C LEU A 16 -5.26 26.55 -14.94
N GLY A 17 -4.12 25.86 -14.94
CA GLY A 17 -4.11 24.43 -14.71
C GLY A 17 -4.84 24.15 -13.39
N ALA A 18 -6.03 23.57 -13.47
CA ALA A 18 -6.71 23.05 -12.29
C ALA A 18 -5.83 21.95 -11.71
N GLN A 19 -5.03 22.29 -10.71
CA GLN A 19 -4.50 21.27 -9.82
C GLN A 19 -5.72 20.64 -9.15
N THR A 20 -5.98 19.39 -9.45
CA THR A 20 -6.96 18.61 -8.70
C THR A 20 -6.49 18.58 -7.26
N ALA A 21 -7.13 19.36 -6.40
CA ALA A 21 -6.90 19.27 -4.96
C ALA A 21 -7.31 17.84 -4.56
N GLN A 22 -6.32 16.99 -4.26
CA GLN A 22 -6.61 15.70 -3.65
C GLN A 22 -7.16 15.99 -2.26
N ALA A 23 -8.38 15.54 -2.00
CA ALA A 23 -8.90 15.54 -0.66
C ALA A 23 -7.97 14.68 0.22
N ILE A 24 -7.48 15.23 1.30
CA ILE A 24 -6.67 14.53 2.31
C ILE A 24 -7.51 14.58 3.57
N GLU A 25 -7.70 13.43 4.20
CA GLU A 25 -8.24 13.39 5.56
C GLU A 25 -7.29 14.17 6.47
N LEU A 26 -7.81 15.17 7.15
CA LEU A 26 -7.10 15.93 8.16
C LEU A 26 -7.66 15.54 9.52
N HIS A 27 -6.78 15.20 10.43
CA HIS A 27 -7.16 14.99 11.83
C HIS A 27 -6.68 16.19 12.65
N ASP A 28 -7.62 17.02 13.07
CA ASP A 28 -7.45 18.10 14.04
C ASP A 28 -8.13 17.67 15.34
N GLY A 29 -7.44 16.92 16.18
CA GLY A 29 -8.05 16.41 17.40
C GLY A 29 -7.08 15.69 18.33
N PRO A 30 -7.60 15.11 19.41
CA PRO A 30 -6.80 14.39 20.38
C PRO A 30 -6.06 13.21 19.71
N THR A 31 -4.89 12.87 20.26
CA THR A 31 -4.09 11.71 19.86
C THR A 31 -4.12 10.63 20.94
N GLY A 32 -3.63 9.43 20.63
CA GLY A 32 -3.80 8.25 21.47
C GLY A 32 -5.15 7.59 21.24
N VAL A 33 -5.65 6.84 22.22
CA VAL A 33 -6.97 6.20 22.16
C VAL A 33 -8.05 7.26 22.39
N THR A 34 -8.89 7.47 21.39
CA THR A 34 -10.00 8.44 21.40
C THR A 34 -11.35 7.78 21.64
N LYS A 35 -11.44 6.45 21.38
CA LYS A 35 -12.62 5.64 21.62
C LYS A 35 -12.22 4.22 22.03
N ASN A 36 -12.90 3.64 23.03
CA ASN A 36 -12.74 2.24 23.43
C ASN A 36 -14.02 1.68 24.07
N GLU A 37 -14.81 0.96 23.28
CA GLU A 37 -15.99 0.21 23.76
C GLU A 37 -15.56 -1.21 24.12
N ALA A 38 -14.99 -1.39 25.30
CA ALA A 38 -14.26 -2.59 25.73
C ALA A 38 -15.04 -3.91 25.59
N ASP A 39 -16.38 -3.87 25.62
CA ASP A 39 -17.24 -5.05 25.49
C ASP A 39 -17.43 -5.48 24.04
N LYS A 40 -17.14 -4.61 23.08
CA LYS A 40 -17.29 -4.86 21.63
C LYS A 40 -15.95 -5.05 20.91
N THR A 41 -14.84 -4.62 21.52
CA THR A 41 -13.52 -4.66 20.90
C THR A 41 -12.85 -6.02 21.04
N PHE A 42 -12.00 -6.38 20.09
CA PHE A 42 -11.09 -7.51 20.22
C PHE A 42 -9.89 -7.10 21.09
N LYS A 43 -9.75 -7.73 22.24
CA LYS A 43 -8.64 -7.46 23.19
C LYS A 43 -7.32 -7.99 22.65
N GLY A 44 -6.31 -7.16 22.68
CA GLY A 44 -4.99 -7.54 22.20
C GLY A 44 -3.98 -6.39 22.20
N TYR A 45 -2.88 -6.62 21.52
CA TYR A 45 -1.81 -5.65 21.34
C TYR A 45 -1.73 -5.24 19.88
N THR A 46 -1.62 -3.94 19.61
CA THR A 46 -1.53 -3.40 18.25
C THR A 46 -0.09 -3.02 17.93
N LEU A 47 0.45 -3.64 16.87
CA LEU A 47 1.78 -3.36 16.32
C LEU A 47 1.65 -2.33 15.20
N PHE A 48 2.51 -1.30 15.22
CA PHE A 48 2.63 -0.36 14.11
C PHE A 48 4.02 0.28 14.05
N ALA A 49 4.41 0.75 12.87
CA ALA A 49 5.64 1.49 12.64
C ALA A 49 5.32 2.84 11.95
N PRO A 50 5.55 3.99 12.63
CA PRO A 50 5.42 5.29 11.99
C PRO A 50 6.41 5.42 10.84
N THR A 51 5.94 5.80 9.64
CA THR A 51 6.75 5.79 8.42
C THR A 51 7.57 7.06 8.22
N VAL A 52 7.26 8.14 8.95
CA VAL A 52 7.90 9.43 8.75
C VAL A 52 8.95 9.71 9.82
N LYS A 53 10.22 9.67 9.42
CA LYS A 53 11.40 9.98 10.28
C LYS A 53 11.49 9.14 11.57
N SER A 54 10.82 7.99 11.64
CA SER A 54 10.92 7.05 12.76
C SER A 54 11.81 5.86 12.40
N THR A 55 12.44 5.26 13.39
CA THR A 55 13.15 3.98 13.27
C THR A 55 12.64 2.97 14.30
N THR A 56 11.58 3.34 15.04
CA THR A 56 10.97 2.55 16.10
C THR A 56 9.69 1.88 15.62
N THR A 57 9.51 0.62 15.95
CA THR A 57 8.24 -0.10 15.85
C THR A 57 7.64 -0.22 17.25
N TYR A 58 6.35 0.04 17.38
CA TYR A 58 5.63 0.12 18.65
C TYR A 58 4.64 -1.03 18.77
N LEU A 59 4.50 -1.55 19.98
CA LEU A 59 3.43 -2.44 20.40
C LEU A 59 2.67 -1.75 21.54
N ILE A 60 1.37 -1.51 21.35
CA ILE A 60 0.51 -0.83 22.33
C ILE A 60 -0.61 -1.76 22.81
N ASN A 61 -1.12 -1.49 24.03
CA ASN A 61 -2.32 -2.12 24.56
C ASN A 61 -3.59 -1.42 24.05
N MET A 62 -4.77 -1.84 24.57
CA MET A 62 -6.06 -1.28 24.17
C MET A 62 -6.29 0.15 24.67
N ASP A 63 -5.53 0.62 25.65
CA ASP A 63 -5.58 1.97 26.21
C ASP A 63 -4.56 2.90 25.54
N GLY A 64 -3.75 2.36 24.61
CA GLY A 64 -2.74 3.11 23.87
C GLY A 64 -1.38 3.19 24.57
N ASP A 65 -1.22 2.52 25.72
CA ASP A 65 0.06 2.46 26.42
C ASP A 65 1.05 1.61 25.65
N ILE A 66 2.30 2.07 25.62
CA ILE A 66 3.39 1.32 24.99
C ILE A 66 3.75 0.12 25.86
N VAL A 67 3.55 -1.08 25.32
CA VAL A 67 3.90 -2.35 25.96
C VAL A 67 5.33 -2.75 25.61
N HIS A 68 5.72 -2.53 24.34
CA HIS A 68 7.06 -2.84 23.86
C HIS A 68 7.47 -1.98 22.68
N THR A 69 8.78 -1.86 22.44
CA THR A 69 9.33 -1.16 21.27
C THR A 69 10.55 -1.91 20.73
N TRP A 70 10.69 -1.92 19.41
CA TRP A 70 11.91 -2.34 18.72
C TRP A 70 12.54 -1.15 18.02
N GLN A 71 13.83 -0.96 18.26
CA GLN A 71 14.63 0.08 17.62
C GLN A 71 15.45 -0.53 16.48
N SER A 72 15.28 -0.06 15.25
CA SER A 72 16.15 -0.41 14.14
C SER A 72 17.12 0.71 13.81
N LYS A 73 18.19 0.37 13.07
CA LYS A 73 19.12 1.34 12.51
C LYS A 73 18.50 2.17 11.38
N TYR A 74 17.48 1.60 10.69
CA TYR A 74 16.91 2.18 9.48
C TYR A 74 15.43 2.51 9.65
N PRO A 75 14.91 3.52 8.92
CA PRO A 75 13.48 3.76 8.84
C PRO A 75 12.72 2.53 8.33
N PRO A 76 11.41 2.41 8.61
CA PRO A 76 10.59 1.33 8.07
C PRO A 76 10.60 1.33 6.54
N GLY A 77 10.76 0.14 5.96
CA GLY A 77 10.50 -0.16 4.55
C GLY A 77 9.02 -0.49 4.32
N LEU A 78 8.15 0.06 5.13
CA LEU A 78 6.71 0.03 5.27
C LEU A 78 6.18 -1.10 6.15
N TYR A 79 6.36 -2.38 5.80
CA TYR A 79 5.68 -3.51 6.43
C TYR A 79 6.45 -4.08 7.63
N ALA A 80 5.69 -4.45 8.66
CA ALA A 80 6.19 -5.16 9.85
C ALA A 80 5.10 -6.10 10.40
N GLN A 81 5.51 -7.26 10.92
CA GLN A 81 4.61 -8.22 11.58
C GLN A 81 5.32 -8.91 12.75
N LEU A 82 4.55 -9.34 13.75
CA LEU A 82 5.03 -10.27 14.76
C LEU A 82 4.91 -11.70 14.24
N LEU A 83 5.98 -12.46 14.40
CA LEU A 83 6.02 -13.89 14.11
C LEU A 83 5.48 -14.70 15.31
N PRO A 84 5.04 -15.95 15.09
CA PRO A 84 4.56 -16.81 16.19
C PRO A 84 5.55 -17.03 17.35
N ASN A 85 6.85 -16.87 17.09
CA ASN A 85 7.90 -16.95 18.10
C ASN A 85 8.10 -15.66 18.91
N GLY A 86 7.28 -14.61 18.66
CA GLY A 86 7.37 -13.30 19.29
C GLY A 86 8.40 -12.35 18.67
N ASN A 87 9.17 -12.77 17.67
CA ASN A 87 10.09 -11.88 16.97
C ASN A 87 9.34 -10.91 16.05
N LEU A 88 9.89 -9.72 15.89
CA LEU A 88 9.47 -8.76 14.89
C LEU A 88 10.16 -9.05 13.56
N LEU A 89 9.41 -9.32 12.49
CA LEU A 89 9.92 -9.31 11.12
C LEU A 89 9.49 -8.00 10.46
N ARG A 90 10.46 -7.24 9.92
CA ARG A 90 10.17 -5.91 9.32
C ARG A 90 11.00 -5.66 8.07
N ALA A 91 10.44 -4.85 7.17
CA ALA A 91 11.20 -4.22 6.09
C ALA A 91 11.84 -2.92 6.60
N SER A 92 13.06 -2.66 6.12
CA SER A 92 13.89 -1.50 6.46
C SER A 92 14.34 -0.76 5.21
N ALA A 93 14.26 0.58 5.26
CA ALA A 93 14.59 1.44 4.12
C ALA A 93 16.07 1.84 4.15
N LEU A 94 16.87 1.21 3.30
CA LEU A 94 18.31 1.52 3.19
C LEU A 94 18.55 2.89 2.55
N PRO A 95 19.58 3.63 2.97
CA PRO A 95 19.86 4.95 2.41
C PRO A 95 20.43 4.91 0.98
N ASP A 96 21.09 3.81 0.61
CA ASP A 96 21.77 3.58 -0.67
C ASP A 96 20.90 2.85 -1.72
N ARG A 97 19.57 2.95 -1.57
CA ARG A 97 18.62 2.36 -2.54
C ARG A 97 18.83 2.97 -3.93
N PRO A 98 18.76 2.15 -5.00
CA PRO A 98 18.92 2.63 -6.37
C PRO A 98 17.77 3.53 -6.84
N VAL A 99 16.62 3.44 -6.16
CA VAL A 99 15.42 4.23 -6.45
C VAL A 99 14.69 4.63 -5.16
N HIS A 100 14.08 5.82 -5.17
CA HIS A 100 13.33 6.36 -4.04
C HIS A 100 11.82 6.47 -4.33
N ILE A 101 11.28 5.55 -5.13
CA ILE A 101 9.84 5.38 -5.31
C ILE A 101 9.23 4.97 -3.96
N GLY A 102 7.99 5.38 -3.71
CA GLY A 102 7.27 5.03 -2.47
C GLY A 102 7.24 3.52 -2.26
N GLY A 103 7.62 3.07 -1.06
CA GLY A 103 7.70 1.64 -0.72
C GLY A 103 9.09 1.04 -0.78
N ALA A 104 10.07 1.67 -1.45
CA ALA A 104 11.42 1.14 -1.55
C ALA A 104 12.06 0.94 -0.17
N GLY A 105 12.51 -0.29 0.11
CA GLY A 105 13.10 -0.71 1.38
C GLY A 105 14.55 -1.18 1.22
N GLY A 106 14.75 -2.42 0.82
CA GLY A 106 16.05 -3.02 0.50
C GLY A 106 16.60 -3.98 1.54
N LEU A 107 16.01 -4.07 2.74
CA LEU A 107 16.46 -4.97 3.80
C LEU A 107 15.25 -5.53 4.57
N LEU A 108 15.25 -6.83 4.85
CA LEU A 108 14.39 -7.45 5.84
C LEU A 108 15.21 -7.78 7.08
N GLU A 109 14.64 -7.56 8.27
CA GLU A 109 15.24 -7.84 9.56
C GLU A 109 14.25 -8.60 10.44
N GLU A 110 14.68 -9.75 10.99
CA GLU A 110 14.00 -10.41 12.10
C GLU A 110 14.71 -10.03 13.40
N ILE A 111 13.97 -9.40 14.32
CA ILE A 111 14.49 -8.83 15.56
C ILE A 111 13.80 -9.55 16.72
N ASP A 112 14.58 -10.11 17.64
CA ASP A 112 14.03 -10.76 18.82
C ASP A 112 13.42 -9.74 19.81
N TRP A 113 12.77 -10.24 20.86
CA TRP A 113 12.15 -9.39 21.89
C TRP A 113 13.16 -8.47 22.59
N ASN A 114 14.43 -8.83 22.66
CA ASN A 114 15.49 -8.04 23.29
C ASN A 114 16.13 -7.00 22.34
N GLY A 115 15.63 -6.89 21.12
CA GLY A 115 16.14 -5.95 20.12
C GLY A 115 17.35 -6.43 19.33
N LYS A 116 17.73 -7.73 19.44
CA LYS A 116 18.82 -8.32 18.67
C LYS A 116 18.32 -8.78 17.30
N VAL A 117 18.99 -8.36 16.22
CA VAL A 117 18.75 -8.91 14.88
C VAL A 117 19.24 -10.36 14.85
N VAL A 118 18.32 -11.30 14.63
CA VAL A 118 18.60 -12.75 14.60
C VAL A 118 18.65 -13.31 13.18
N TRP A 119 18.03 -12.62 12.22
CA TRP A 119 18.10 -12.91 10.80
C TRP A 119 17.98 -11.63 10.00
N SER A 120 18.61 -11.58 8.83
CA SER A 120 18.44 -10.47 7.90
C SER A 120 18.66 -10.91 6.46
N TYR A 121 17.97 -10.26 5.52
CA TYR A 121 18.14 -10.47 4.09
C TYR A 121 18.19 -9.13 3.36
N LYS A 122 19.33 -8.82 2.72
CA LYS A 122 19.49 -7.61 1.91
C LYS A 122 19.16 -7.92 0.45
N LEU A 123 18.14 -7.22 -0.09
CA LEU A 123 17.82 -7.19 -1.51
C LEU A 123 17.85 -5.73 -1.96
N CYS A 124 19.05 -5.25 -2.25
CA CYS A 124 19.34 -3.87 -2.65
C CYS A 124 20.62 -3.88 -3.49
N GLY A 125 20.44 -3.97 -4.77
CA GLY A 125 21.49 -3.92 -5.80
C GLY A 125 21.28 -2.75 -6.76
N PRO A 126 22.15 -2.55 -7.73
CA PRO A 126 22.02 -1.45 -8.68
C PRO A 126 20.78 -1.56 -9.59
N ARG A 127 20.27 -2.75 -9.80
CA ARG A 127 19.12 -3.03 -10.69
C ARG A 127 17.99 -3.82 -10.01
N GLU A 128 18.04 -3.99 -8.68
CA GLU A 128 16.97 -4.64 -7.92
C GLU A 128 16.87 -4.07 -6.51
N VAL A 129 15.64 -4.01 -5.97
CA VAL A 129 15.42 -3.55 -4.60
C VAL A 129 14.11 -4.11 -4.04
N GLN A 130 14.18 -4.60 -2.78
CA GLN A 130 12.99 -4.97 -2.02
C GLN A 130 12.11 -3.74 -1.77
N HIS A 131 10.79 -3.92 -1.85
CA HIS A 131 9.82 -2.89 -1.51
C HIS A 131 8.58 -3.44 -0.83
N HIS A 132 7.79 -2.55 -0.22
CA HIS A 132 6.49 -2.74 0.42
C HIS A 132 6.37 -3.95 1.34
N CYS A 133 6.18 -5.16 0.80
CA CYS A 133 5.63 -6.31 1.50
C CYS A 133 6.53 -7.55 1.43
N PHE A 134 6.29 -8.46 2.34
CA PHE A 134 6.85 -9.81 2.39
C PHE A 134 5.82 -10.75 3.03
N SER A 135 5.97 -12.05 2.86
CA SER A 135 5.13 -13.05 3.52
C SER A 135 5.99 -14.20 4.04
N ARG A 136 5.99 -14.43 5.35
CA ARG A 136 6.64 -15.60 5.96
C ARG A 136 5.77 -16.83 5.74
N MET A 137 6.32 -17.84 5.10
CA MET A 137 5.60 -19.09 4.80
C MET A 137 5.71 -20.09 5.95
N PRO A 138 4.77 -21.06 6.06
CA PRO A 138 4.80 -22.09 7.12
C PRO A 138 6.06 -22.97 7.12
N ASN A 139 6.72 -23.12 5.97
CA ASN A 139 7.98 -23.87 5.83
C ASN A 139 9.22 -23.08 6.28
N GLY A 140 9.05 -21.83 6.74
CA GLY A 140 10.12 -20.93 7.17
C GLY A 140 10.70 -20.06 6.04
N ASN A 141 10.34 -20.31 4.77
CA ASN A 141 10.73 -19.47 3.66
C ASN A 141 10.04 -18.10 3.73
N THR A 142 10.55 -17.12 3.00
CA THR A 142 9.97 -15.78 2.93
C THR A 142 9.78 -15.39 1.48
N LEU A 143 8.54 -15.08 1.09
CA LEU A 143 8.23 -14.36 -0.15
C LEU A 143 8.56 -12.89 0.05
N ILE A 144 9.28 -12.31 -0.89
CA ILE A 144 9.77 -10.93 -0.85
C ILE A 144 9.32 -10.23 -2.12
N LEU A 145 8.60 -9.14 -1.96
CA LEU A 145 8.23 -8.29 -3.07
C LEU A 145 9.38 -7.34 -3.41
N ALA A 146 9.74 -7.26 -4.68
CA ALA A 146 10.87 -6.46 -5.15
C ALA A 146 10.65 -5.89 -6.55
N TRP A 147 11.41 -4.85 -6.88
CA TRP A 147 11.52 -4.29 -8.22
C TRP A 147 12.82 -4.70 -8.88
N GLU A 148 12.76 -4.90 -10.20
CA GLU A 148 13.91 -4.99 -11.09
C GLU A 148 13.89 -3.84 -12.11
N ALA A 149 15.07 -3.30 -12.43
CA ALA A 149 15.22 -2.23 -13.40
C ALA A 149 15.33 -2.78 -14.82
N LYS A 150 14.57 -2.19 -15.75
CA LYS A 150 14.64 -2.48 -17.20
C LYS A 150 14.82 -1.17 -17.94
N THR A 151 15.75 -1.15 -18.94
CA THR A 151 15.93 0.05 -19.75
C THR A 151 14.72 0.32 -20.65
N PRO A 152 14.56 1.56 -21.12
CA PRO A 152 13.52 1.85 -22.12
C PRO A 152 13.61 0.98 -23.36
N GLU A 153 14.83 0.67 -23.85
CA GLU A 153 15.06 -0.20 -25.02
C GLU A 153 14.62 -1.63 -24.74
N GLU A 154 14.94 -2.19 -23.57
CA GLU A 154 14.48 -3.51 -23.14
C GLU A 154 12.94 -3.55 -23.11
N PHE A 155 12.29 -2.50 -22.59
CA PHE A 155 10.83 -2.45 -22.48
C PHE A 155 10.15 -2.29 -23.85
N VAL A 156 10.74 -1.50 -24.76
CA VAL A 156 10.26 -1.41 -26.17
C VAL A 156 10.36 -2.77 -26.86
N ALA A 157 11.45 -3.51 -26.65
CA ALA A 157 11.61 -4.87 -27.20
C ALA A 157 10.55 -5.85 -26.67
N LYS A 158 9.98 -5.59 -25.47
CA LYS A 158 8.86 -6.34 -24.86
C LYS A 158 7.47 -5.82 -25.26
N GLY A 159 7.39 -4.83 -26.17
CA GLY A 159 6.12 -4.35 -26.73
C GLY A 159 5.64 -3.00 -26.19
N ARG A 160 6.39 -2.32 -25.30
CA ARG A 160 6.10 -0.94 -24.91
C ARG A 160 6.25 0.00 -26.09
N LYS A 161 5.29 0.87 -26.33
CA LYS A 161 5.37 1.90 -27.38
C LYS A 161 6.46 2.92 -27.04
N ALA A 162 7.40 3.10 -27.98
CA ALA A 162 8.47 4.08 -27.84
C ALA A 162 7.92 5.51 -27.66
N GLY A 163 8.58 6.33 -26.84
CA GLY A 163 8.21 7.73 -26.59
C GLY A 163 6.92 7.91 -25.78
N THR A 164 6.48 6.88 -25.03
CA THR A 164 5.27 6.95 -24.18
C THR A 164 5.59 7.14 -22.70
N TRP A 165 6.74 7.68 -22.38
CA TRP A 165 7.18 8.06 -21.02
C TRP A 165 7.82 9.44 -21.01
N GLY A 166 7.92 10.07 -19.83
CA GLY A 166 8.52 11.39 -19.68
C GLY A 166 10.04 11.34 -19.67
N ASP A 167 10.69 12.30 -20.32
CA ASP A 167 12.16 12.36 -20.45
C ASP A 167 12.88 12.82 -19.16
N ASN A 168 12.19 13.45 -18.23
CA ASN A 168 12.77 14.08 -17.05
C ASN A 168 12.00 13.81 -15.77
N VAL A 169 11.62 12.55 -15.55
CA VAL A 169 10.91 12.15 -14.33
C VAL A 169 11.90 12.12 -13.17
N VAL A 170 11.66 12.94 -12.14
CA VAL A 170 12.46 13.02 -10.92
C VAL A 170 11.59 12.61 -9.73
N VAL A 171 12.02 11.60 -8.99
CA VAL A 171 11.35 11.14 -7.78
C VAL A 171 12.30 11.31 -6.60
N ASN A 172 11.87 12.10 -5.61
CA ASN A 172 12.67 12.39 -4.41
C ASN A 172 14.13 12.81 -4.70
N GLY A 173 14.32 13.62 -5.75
CA GLY A 173 15.63 14.16 -6.16
C GLY A 173 16.47 13.25 -7.06
N ILE A 174 15.98 12.03 -7.40
CA ILE A 174 16.66 11.10 -8.29
C ILE A 174 15.95 11.10 -9.65
N LYS A 175 16.70 11.36 -10.72
CA LYS A 175 16.20 11.21 -12.09
C LYS A 175 16.10 9.73 -12.41
N LEU A 176 14.89 9.30 -12.83
CA LEU A 176 14.65 7.93 -13.27
C LEU A 176 15.02 7.78 -14.74
N THR A 177 15.76 6.74 -15.05
CA THR A 177 16.20 6.36 -16.40
C THR A 177 15.68 5.00 -16.81
N ASP A 178 15.42 4.14 -15.84
CA ASP A 178 14.98 2.77 -16.01
C ASP A 178 13.56 2.58 -15.46
N PHE A 179 12.79 1.68 -16.08
CA PHE A 179 11.53 1.22 -15.55
C PHE A 179 11.77 0.23 -14.41
N TRP A 180 11.01 0.40 -13.32
CA TRP A 180 11.01 -0.48 -12.17
C TRP A 180 9.78 -1.39 -12.24
N ILE A 181 10.04 -2.69 -12.43
CA ILE A 181 9.02 -3.70 -12.69
C ILE A 181 9.04 -4.73 -11.58
N ASP A 182 7.87 -5.12 -11.12
CA ASP A 182 7.73 -5.98 -9.95
C ASP A 182 8.16 -7.42 -10.23
N PHE A 183 8.74 -8.04 -9.20
CA PHE A 183 8.94 -9.47 -9.11
C PHE A 183 8.78 -9.96 -7.68
N VAL A 184 8.53 -11.25 -7.51
CA VAL A 184 8.46 -11.93 -6.22
C VAL A 184 9.63 -12.91 -6.12
N ARG A 185 10.39 -12.85 -5.02
CA ARG A 185 11.47 -13.79 -4.71
C ARG A 185 11.12 -14.58 -3.45
N GLU A 186 11.26 -15.89 -3.51
CA GLU A 186 11.22 -16.75 -2.34
C GLU A 186 12.64 -17.08 -1.90
N VAL A 187 12.92 -16.85 -0.61
CA VAL A 187 14.20 -17.22 0.01
C VAL A 187 13.96 -18.18 1.16
N ASN A 188 14.86 -19.15 1.31
CA ASN A 188 14.85 -20.05 2.45
C ASN A 188 15.47 -19.37 3.70
N PRO A 189 15.40 -19.98 4.90
CA PRO A 189 15.97 -19.40 6.13
C PRO A 189 17.48 -19.06 6.03
N GLU A 190 18.24 -19.76 5.20
CA GLU A 190 19.66 -19.50 4.93
C GLU A 190 19.90 -18.33 3.97
N GLY A 191 18.82 -17.71 3.46
CA GLY A 191 18.88 -16.59 2.52
C GLY A 191 19.17 -17.00 1.06
N LYS A 192 19.01 -18.29 0.72
CA LYS A 192 19.15 -18.76 -0.65
C LYS A 192 17.83 -18.59 -1.39
N THR A 193 17.87 -18.00 -2.59
CA THR A 193 16.72 -17.97 -3.52
C THR A 193 16.34 -19.39 -3.94
N VAL A 194 15.05 -19.73 -3.78
CA VAL A 194 14.48 -21.05 -4.14
C VAL A 194 13.42 -20.96 -5.21
N TRP A 195 12.81 -19.79 -5.39
CA TRP A 195 11.83 -19.54 -6.46
C TRP A 195 11.74 -18.04 -6.76
N GLU A 196 11.38 -17.71 -8.01
CA GLU A 196 11.11 -16.32 -8.46
C GLU A 196 9.97 -16.28 -9.47
N TRP A 197 9.26 -15.19 -9.47
CA TRP A 197 8.23 -14.87 -10.46
C TRP A 197 8.35 -13.40 -10.87
N HIS A 198 8.44 -13.13 -12.18
CA HIS A 198 8.70 -11.80 -12.71
C HIS A 198 7.55 -11.31 -13.58
N VAL A 199 7.01 -10.12 -13.31
CA VAL A 199 6.05 -9.45 -14.20
C VAL A 199 6.61 -9.36 -15.62
N TRP A 200 7.93 -9.19 -15.75
CA TRP A 200 8.64 -9.11 -17.02
C TRP A 200 8.39 -10.30 -17.95
N ASP A 201 8.24 -11.48 -17.43
CA ASP A 201 8.01 -12.70 -18.18
C ASP A 201 6.53 -12.88 -18.58
N HIS A 202 5.66 -12.09 -17.95
CA HIS A 202 4.22 -12.09 -18.18
C HIS A 202 3.71 -10.88 -18.96
N LEU A 203 4.61 -10.08 -19.58
CA LEU A 203 4.20 -8.95 -20.41
C LEU A 203 3.63 -9.40 -21.74
N GLY A 204 2.51 -8.81 -22.14
CA GLY A 204 1.81 -9.12 -23.40
C GLY A 204 0.35 -8.70 -23.36
N THR A 205 -0.45 -9.14 -24.36
CA THR A 205 -1.86 -8.76 -24.51
C THR A 205 -2.84 -9.90 -24.27
N GLY A 206 -2.35 -11.10 -23.92
CA GLY A 206 -3.20 -12.24 -23.60
C GLY A 206 -3.84 -12.10 -22.20
N LYS A 207 -4.87 -12.90 -21.94
CA LYS A 207 -5.60 -12.87 -20.66
C LYS A 207 -4.73 -13.25 -19.45
N ASP A 208 -3.65 -14.00 -19.64
CA ASP A 208 -2.69 -14.39 -18.60
C ASP A 208 -1.44 -13.48 -18.62
N GLN A 209 -1.53 -12.33 -19.29
CA GLN A 209 -0.45 -11.39 -19.47
C GLN A 209 -0.86 -9.99 -19.05
N LEU A 210 0.13 -9.14 -18.82
CA LEU A 210 -0.04 -7.74 -18.47
C LEU A 210 0.33 -6.86 -19.66
N ASP A 211 -0.60 -6.03 -20.13
CA ASP A 211 -0.38 -5.15 -21.28
C ASP A 211 0.74 -4.13 -21.00
N PRO A 212 1.87 -4.19 -21.68
CA PRO A 212 2.98 -3.26 -21.48
C PRO A 212 2.60 -1.81 -21.78
N ASN A 213 1.46 -1.57 -22.45
CA ASN A 213 0.95 -0.25 -22.82
C ASN A 213 -0.26 0.21 -22.01
N TYR A 214 -0.71 -0.56 -21.00
CA TYR A 214 -1.87 -0.18 -20.20
C TYR A 214 -1.66 1.20 -19.54
N ARG A 215 -0.51 1.42 -18.93
CA ARG A 215 -0.16 2.71 -18.31
C ARG A 215 0.69 3.55 -19.27
N LEU A 216 0.02 4.30 -20.11
CA LEU A 216 0.66 5.36 -20.88
C LEU A 216 0.61 6.68 -20.10
N PRO A 217 1.61 7.57 -20.21
CA PRO A 217 1.71 8.83 -19.45
C PRO A 217 0.45 9.69 -19.49
N LYS A 218 -0.29 9.63 -20.59
CA LYS A 218 -1.52 10.40 -20.80
C LYS A 218 -2.75 9.85 -20.05
N THR A 219 -2.63 8.65 -19.48
CA THR A 219 -3.73 7.98 -18.76
C THR A 219 -3.54 8.00 -17.26
N VAL A 220 -2.41 8.49 -16.78
CA VAL A 220 -2.06 8.55 -15.36
C VAL A 220 -2.08 9.99 -14.88
N GLY A 221 -2.79 10.24 -13.80
CA GLY A 221 -2.88 11.55 -13.17
C GLY A 221 -1.54 12.03 -12.59
N PRO A 222 -1.43 13.32 -12.26
CA PRO A 222 -0.22 13.88 -11.67
C PRO A 222 0.14 13.17 -10.36
N GLY A 223 1.39 12.75 -10.22
CA GLY A 223 1.93 12.12 -9.01
C GLY A 223 2.39 10.67 -9.18
N TYR A 224 2.17 10.07 -10.33
CA TYR A 224 2.73 8.76 -10.66
C TYR A 224 3.99 8.89 -11.49
N SER A 225 4.99 8.06 -11.17
CA SER A 225 6.15 7.90 -12.01
C SER A 225 5.81 7.01 -13.20
N ASP A 226 6.09 7.47 -14.42
CA ASP A 226 5.95 6.63 -15.63
C ASP A 226 6.85 5.40 -15.56
N PHE A 227 7.87 5.43 -14.71
CA PHE A 227 8.86 4.39 -14.53
C PHE A 227 8.52 3.38 -13.42
N ASP A 228 7.40 3.54 -12.73
CA ASP A 228 6.87 2.61 -11.72
C ASP A 228 5.70 1.84 -12.33
N PHE A 229 5.98 0.68 -12.93
CA PHE A 229 5.04 0.07 -13.88
C PHE A 229 3.81 -0.55 -13.21
N THR A 230 3.97 -1.61 -12.44
CA THR A 230 2.84 -2.33 -11.83
C THR A 230 2.57 -1.92 -10.38
N HIS A 231 3.61 -1.49 -9.67
CA HIS A 231 3.56 -1.08 -8.26
C HIS A 231 2.81 -2.10 -7.39
N PHE A 232 3.32 -3.32 -7.33
CA PHE A 232 2.79 -4.30 -6.38
C PHE A 232 3.02 -3.79 -4.96
N ASN A 233 2.03 -3.94 -4.10
CA ASN A 233 2.13 -3.46 -2.72
C ASN A 233 1.80 -4.54 -1.68
N THR A 234 1.35 -5.71 -2.13
CA THR A 234 1.10 -6.87 -1.28
C THR A 234 1.57 -8.13 -1.98
N VAL A 235 2.19 -9.02 -1.19
CA VAL A 235 2.41 -10.42 -1.53
C VAL A 235 1.96 -11.26 -0.33
N ALA A 236 1.14 -12.28 -0.57
CA ALA A 236 0.67 -13.20 0.46
C ALA A 236 0.68 -14.64 -0.04
N TYR A 237 1.06 -15.57 0.84
CA TYR A 237 1.02 -16.99 0.54
C TYR A 237 -0.30 -17.61 0.97
N ILE A 238 -0.98 -18.30 0.06
CA ILE A 238 -2.22 -19.03 0.31
C ILE A 238 -1.87 -20.51 0.53
N ALA A 239 -1.59 -20.86 1.77
CA ALA A 239 -1.06 -22.18 2.12
C ALA A 239 -2.00 -23.35 1.73
N LYS A 240 -3.31 -23.14 1.76
CA LYS A 240 -4.34 -24.16 1.45
C LYS A 240 -4.25 -24.66 0.01
N THR A 241 -3.85 -23.80 -0.92
CA THR A 241 -3.87 -24.09 -2.37
C THR A 241 -2.48 -24.01 -3.01
N ASP A 242 -1.43 -23.72 -2.23
CA ASP A 242 -0.07 -23.45 -2.70
C ASP A 242 -0.05 -22.38 -3.82
N GLN A 243 -0.68 -21.24 -3.51
CA GLN A 243 -0.80 -20.12 -4.42
C GLN A 243 -0.23 -18.84 -3.79
N ILE A 244 0.12 -17.89 -4.63
CA ILE A 244 0.62 -16.58 -4.21
C ILE A 244 -0.35 -15.52 -4.70
N LEU A 245 -0.83 -14.69 -3.77
CA LEU A 245 -1.60 -13.50 -4.07
C LEU A 245 -0.65 -12.31 -4.18
N VAL A 246 -0.78 -11.52 -5.25
CA VAL A 246 -0.15 -10.20 -5.38
C VAL A 246 -1.19 -9.15 -5.76
N ASN A 247 -0.98 -7.93 -5.29
CA ASN A 247 -1.87 -6.80 -5.54
C ASN A 247 -1.13 -5.69 -6.27
N SER A 248 -1.65 -5.25 -7.42
CA SER A 248 -1.10 -4.20 -8.26
C SER A 248 -1.89 -2.91 -8.12
N ARG A 249 -1.35 -1.95 -7.36
CA ARG A 249 -1.94 -0.63 -7.20
C ARG A 249 -2.16 0.10 -8.53
N ASN A 250 -1.17 0.02 -9.40
CA ASN A 250 -1.18 0.79 -10.65
C ASN A 250 -2.11 0.19 -11.70
N PHE A 251 -2.41 -1.09 -11.59
CA PHE A 251 -3.37 -1.77 -12.46
C PHE A 251 -4.76 -1.87 -11.82
N SER A 252 -4.85 -1.59 -10.51
CA SER A 252 -6.08 -1.79 -9.71
C SER A 252 -6.59 -3.22 -9.84
N GLU A 253 -5.69 -4.18 -9.62
CA GLU A 253 -5.95 -5.59 -9.88
C GLU A 253 -5.18 -6.50 -8.93
N ILE A 254 -5.83 -7.60 -8.56
CA ILE A 254 -5.24 -8.70 -7.80
C ILE A 254 -4.96 -9.86 -8.75
N PHE A 255 -3.81 -10.50 -8.58
CA PHE A 255 -3.45 -11.72 -9.28
C PHE A 255 -3.28 -12.86 -8.29
N ILE A 256 -3.80 -14.03 -8.63
CA ILE A 256 -3.50 -15.31 -7.96
C ILE A 256 -2.58 -16.09 -8.89
N ILE A 257 -1.41 -16.45 -8.38
CA ILE A 257 -0.35 -17.14 -9.10
C ILE A 257 -0.25 -18.56 -8.53
N ASP A 258 -0.30 -19.57 -9.38
CA ASP A 258 0.00 -20.95 -9.00
C ASP A 258 1.51 -21.07 -8.75
N HIS A 259 1.90 -21.37 -7.50
CA HIS A 259 3.29 -21.35 -7.05
C HIS A 259 4.16 -22.33 -7.86
N LYS A 260 3.63 -23.50 -8.16
CA LYS A 260 4.37 -24.57 -8.85
C LYS A 260 4.63 -24.25 -10.32
N THR A 261 3.65 -23.65 -11.02
CA THR A 261 3.71 -23.41 -12.46
C THR A 261 4.06 -22.00 -12.85
N GLY A 262 3.96 -21.04 -11.91
CA GLY A 262 4.12 -19.60 -12.16
C GLY A 262 2.99 -18.98 -12.99
N LYS A 263 1.91 -19.70 -13.28
CA LYS A 263 0.81 -19.18 -14.08
C LYS A 263 -0.11 -18.30 -13.25
N ILE A 264 -0.57 -17.20 -13.83
CA ILE A 264 -1.69 -16.43 -13.31
C ILE A 264 -2.96 -17.27 -13.50
N VAL A 265 -3.56 -17.74 -12.43
CA VAL A 265 -4.75 -18.62 -12.47
C VAL A 265 -6.05 -17.86 -12.22
N LYS A 266 -5.96 -16.66 -11.60
CA LYS A 266 -7.08 -15.77 -11.39
C LYS A 266 -6.64 -14.32 -11.37
N ARG A 267 -7.52 -13.45 -11.89
CA ARG A 267 -7.38 -11.99 -11.86
C ARG A 267 -8.71 -11.38 -11.41
N TRP A 268 -8.64 -10.29 -10.66
CA TRP A 268 -9.83 -9.62 -10.19
C TRP A 268 -9.57 -8.12 -9.99
N GLY A 269 -10.52 -7.29 -10.43
CA GLY A 269 -10.52 -5.84 -10.19
C GLY A 269 -10.71 -5.01 -11.44
N ASN A 270 -9.73 -5.00 -12.36
CA ASN A 270 -9.75 -4.15 -13.54
C ASN A 270 -9.64 -4.97 -14.85
N PRO A 271 -10.72 -5.14 -15.60
CA PRO A 271 -10.71 -5.98 -16.79
C PRO A 271 -9.93 -5.40 -17.98
N THR A 272 -9.48 -4.14 -17.91
CA THR A 272 -8.81 -3.47 -19.04
C THR A 272 -7.30 -3.67 -19.09
N THR A 273 -6.71 -4.26 -18.07
CA THR A 273 -5.24 -4.38 -17.93
C THR A 273 -4.62 -5.44 -18.84
N HIS A 274 -5.42 -6.30 -19.45
CA HIS A 274 -4.99 -7.38 -20.33
C HIS A 274 -5.64 -7.31 -21.73
N GLY A 275 -6.10 -6.14 -22.15
CA GLY A 275 -6.61 -5.91 -23.51
C GLY A 275 -8.02 -6.44 -23.79
N GLU A 276 -8.69 -7.10 -22.84
CA GLU A 276 -10.04 -7.65 -23.01
C GLU A 276 -11.15 -6.67 -22.61
N GLY A 277 -10.81 -5.57 -21.97
CA GLY A 277 -11.78 -4.60 -21.49
C GLY A 277 -11.78 -3.27 -22.26
N VAL A 278 -12.84 -2.52 -22.10
CA VAL A 278 -12.87 -1.11 -22.49
C VAL A 278 -12.05 -0.34 -21.48
N LYS A 279 -11.11 0.50 -21.93
CA LYS A 279 -10.34 1.36 -20.99
C LYS A 279 -11.32 2.12 -20.10
N PRO A 280 -11.04 2.26 -18.79
CA PRO A 280 -11.90 3.00 -17.91
C PRO A 280 -12.22 4.36 -18.53
N SER A 281 -13.48 4.62 -18.75
CA SER A 281 -13.92 5.96 -19.12
C SER A 281 -13.83 6.83 -17.86
N TRP A 282 -13.90 8.15 -18.02
CA TRP A 282 -14.06 9.10 -16.92
C TRP A 282 -15.36 8.86 -16.11
N TYR A 283 -16.16 7.91 -16.54
CA TYR A 283 -17.38 7.48 -15.90
C TYR A 283 -17.19 6.04 -15.44
N ASP A 284 -17.40 5.79 -14.16
CA ASP A 284 -17.46 4.46 -13.61
C ASP A 284 -18.69 3.75 -14.18
N ASP A 285 -18.45 2.82 -15.10
CA ASP A 285 -19.49 1.96 -15.66
C ASP A 285 -19.71 0.69 -14.83
N GLY A 286 -19.01 0.59 -13.67
CA GLY A 286 -19.07 -0.54 -12.77
C GLY A 286 -18.18 -1.72 -13.19
N SER A 287 -17.44 -1.62 -14.29
CA SER A 287 -16.55 -2.70 -14.73
C SER A 287 -15.26 -2.80 -13.89
N GLN A 288 -14.75 -1.67 -13.39
CA GLN A 288 -13.63 -1.63 -12.48
C GLN A 288 -14.13 -1.57 -11.03
N ILE A 289 -13.78 -2.58 -10.24
CA ILE A 289 -14.36 -2.78 -8.91
C ILE A 289 -13.63 -1.98 -7.85
N MET A 290 -12.29 -1.84 -7.94
CA MET A 290 -11.44 -1.17 -6.96
C MET A 290 -10.46 -0.22 -7.64
N PHE A 291 -9.88 0.73 -6.87
CA PHE A 291 -9.06 1.81 -7.41
C PHE A 291 -7.85 2.08 -6.53
N GLY A 292 -6.66 1.68 -7.00
CA GLY A 292 -5.38 1.94 -6.35
C GLY A 292 -5.22 1.26 -4.99
N GLU A 293 -5.82 0.09 -4.83
CA GLU A 293 -5.97 -0.67 -3.60
C GLU A 293 -4.64 -1.11 -2.98
N HIS A 294 -4.70 -1.45 -1.69
CA HIS A 294 -3.61 -1.98 -0.89
C HIS A 294 -4.10 -3.14 -0.02
N ASP A 295 -3.13 -3.85 0.57
CA ASP A 295 -3.38 -4.84 1.61
C ASP A 295 -4.43 -5.88 1.25
N ALA A 296 -4.24 -6.53 0.10
CA ALA A 296 -5.06 -7.67 -0.27
C ALA A 296 -4.59 -8.92 0.50
N GLU A 297 -5.40 -9.40 1.43
CA GLU A 297 -5.06 -10.53 2.28
C GLU A 297 -6.03 -11.70 2.11
N PRO A 298 -5.52 -12.94 1.90
CA PRO A 298 -6.35 -14.13 1.90
C PRO A 298 -6.83 -14.43 3.32
N LEU A 299 -8.13 -14.68 3.47
CA LEU A 299 -8.76 -15.05 4.73
C LEU A 299 -8.89 -16.57 4.86
N GLU A 300 -9.01 -17.06 6.10
CA GLU A 300 -9.15 -18.50 6.39
C GLU A 300 -10.39 -19.15 5.72
N ASN A 301 -11.47 -18.38 5.53
CA ASN A 301 -12.67 -18.82 4.85
C ASN A 301 -12.50 -18.94 3.31
N GLY A 302 -11.35 -18.55 2.78
CA GLY A 302 -11.03 -18.56 1.34
C GLY A 302 -11.36 -17.27 0.63
N HIS A 303 -11.96 -16.30 1.29
CA HIS A 303 -12.20 -14.96 0.74
C HIS A 303 -10.91 -14.11 0.74
N ILE A 304 -10.97 -12.96 0.11
CA ILE A 304 -9.88 -11.98 0.08
C ILE A 304 -10.40 -10.67 0.67
N GLN A 305 -9.72 -10.16 1.69
CA GLN A 305 -9.96 -8.82 2.23
C GLN A 305 -9.05 -7.82 1.54
N ILE A 306 -9.54 -6.61 1.26
CA ILE A 306 -8.82 -5.60 0.47
C ILE A 306 -9.12 -4.23 1.06
N PHE A 307 -8.09 -3.39 1.17
CA PHE A 307 -8.22 -1.97 1.41
C PHE A 307 -8.31 -1.24 0.06
N ASP A 308 -9.52 -0.97 -0.42
CA ASP A 308 -9.77 -0.21 -1.64
C ASP A 308 -9.61 1.29 -1.35
N ASN A 309 -8.48 1.85 -1.74
CA ASN A 309 -8.19 3.28 -1.51
C ASN A 309 -9.20 4.19 -2.20
N GLY A 310 -9.74 3.77 -3.34
CA GLY A 310 -10.68 4.58 -4.11
C GLY A 310 -10.04 5.83 -4.72
N SER A 311 -8.71 5.82 -4.83
CA SER A 311 -7.96 6.89 -5.50
C SER A 311 -8.24 6.87 -6.99
N GLU A 312 -8.55 8.03 -7.56
CA GLU A 312 -8.91 8.15 -8.99
C GLU A 312 -10.27 7.52 -9.36
N ARG A 313 -11.10 7.21 -8.37
CA ARG A 313 -12.48 6.80 -8.61
C ARG A 313 -13.24 7.93 -9.31
N PRO A 314 -13.91 7.70 -10.46
CA PRO A 314 -14.43 8.76 -11.31
C PRO A 314 -15.43 9.72 -10.66
N GLN A 315 -16.22 9.26 -9.69
CA GLN A 315 -17.30 10.07 -9.11
C GLN A 315 -16.86 10.79 -7.84
N ILE A 316 -16.30 10.05 -6.88
CA ILE A 316 -15.84 10.60 -5.61
C ILE A 316 -14.72 9.71 -5.03
N ASN A 317 -13.63 10.34 -4.65
CA ASN A 317 -12.56 9.67 -3.92
C ASN A 317 -13.05 9.30 -2.52
N ARG A 318 -13.06 8.01 -2.23
CA ARG A 318 -13.38 7.46 -0.91
C ARG A 318 -12.71 6.11 -0.73
N SER A 319 -12.22 5.85 0.45
CA SER A 319 -11.71 4.52 0.79
C SER A 319 -12.82 3.64 1.34
N ARG A 320 -12.64 2.34 1.18
CA ARG A 320 -13.47 1.31 1.79
C ARG A 320 -12.64 0.06 2.08
N VAL A 321 -13.11 -0.75 2.99
CA VAL A 321 -12.63 -2.12 3.17
C VAL A 321 -13.65 -3.05 2.52
N ILE A 322 -13.20 -3.97 1.70
CA ILE A 322 -14.07 -4.95 1.04
C ILE A 322 -13.58 -6.37 1.33
N GLU A 323 -14.51 -7.30 1.43
CA GLU A 323 -14.27 -8.74 1.40
C GLU A 323 -14.91 -9.31 0.15
N MET A 324 -14.13 -10.00 -0.66
CA MET A 324 -14.62 -10.62 -1.89
C MET A 324 -14.50 -12.14 -1.82
N ASP A 325 -15.46 -12.81 -2.40
CA ASP A 325 -15.43 -14.24 -2.64
C ASP A 325 -14.81 -14.50 -4.02
N PRO A 326 -13.62 -15.12 -4.10
CA PRO A 326 -12.94 -15.36 -5.36
C PRO A 326 -13.60 -16.44 -6.23
N GLU A 327 -14.54 -17.25 -5.71
CA GLU A 327 -15.25 -18.24 -6.49
C GLU A 327 -16.43 -17.62 -7.26
N THR A 328 -17.08 -16.64 -6.66
CA THR A 328 -18.26 -15.98 -7.24
C THR A 328 -17.96 -14.59 -7.83
N ASP A 329 -16.77 -14.07 -7.61
CA ASP A 329 -16.33 -12.71 -7.98
C ASP A 329 -17.18 -11.58 -7.35
N LYS A 330 -17.81 -11.86 -6.20
CA LYS A 330 -18.69 -10.91 -5.54
C LYS A 330 -18.06 -10.32 -4.30
N ILE A 331 -18.33 -9.04 -4.07
CA ILE A 331 -18.13 -8.41 -2.75
C ILE A 331 -19.21 -8.97 -1.83
N VAL A 332 -18.80 -9.63 -0.75
CA VAL A 332 -19.69 -10.25 0.24
C VAL A 332 -19.84 -9.40 1.49
N TRP A 333 -18.92 -8.51 1.75
CA TRP A 333 -18.96 -7.50 2.81
C TRP A 333 -18.21 -6.26 2.42
N SER A 334 -18.64 -5.10 2.91
CA SER A 334 -17.91 -3.84 2.75
C SER A 334 -18.16 -2.89 3.91
N TYR A 335 -17.13 -2.10 4.23
CA TYR A 335 -17.23 -0.94 5.10
C TYR A 335 -16.79 0.30 4.35
N GLU A 336 -17.59 1.34 4.42
CA GLU A 336 -17.25 2.71 4.03
C GLU A 336 -17.83 3.68 5.06
N SER A 337 -17.20 4.84 5.23
CA SER A 337 -17.77 5.84 6.13
C SER A 337 -19.08 6.39 5.59
N LYS A 338 -20.02 6.66 6.50
CA LYS A 338 -21.27 7.37 6.18
C LYS A 338 -21.00 8.71 5.45
N TYR A 339 -19.89 9.35 5.79
CA TYR A 339 -19.41 10.56 5.14
C TYR A 339 -18.15 10.21 4.34
N PRO A 340 -18.23 10.06 3.01
CA PRO A 340 -17.11 9.53 2.20
C PRO A 340 -15.79 10.25 2.40
N THR A 341 -15.81 11.56 2.64
CA THR A 341 -14.62 12.39 2.87
C THR A 341 -13.98 12.22 4.25
N SER A 342 -14.67 11.59 5.20
CA SER A 342 -14.13 11.31 6.54
C SER A 342 -13.31 10.03 6.63
N PHE A 343 -13.28 9.23 5.56
CA PHE A 343 -12.44 8.04 5.43
C PHE A 343 -11.87 7.99 4.02
N PHE A 344 -10.74 8.64 3.84
CA PHE A 344 -10.03 8.64 2.57
C PHE A 344 -8.52 8.58 2.77
N SER A 345 -7.94 7.42 2.50
CA SER A 345 -6.51 7.19 2.44
C SER A 345 -6.12 7.00 0.98
N TYR A 346 -5.65 8.05 0.30
CA TYR A 346 -5.39 8.03 -1.14
C TYR A 346 -4.27 7.07 -1.57
N ARG A 347 -3.47 6.59 -0.63
CA ARG A 347 -2.42 5.59 -0.82
C ARG A 347 -2.15 4.86 0.49
N GLN A 348 -1.56 3.66 0.41
CA GLN A 348 -1.31 2.83 1.58
C GLN A 348 -2.63 2.50 2.31
N GLY A 349 -2.56 2.01 3.53
CA GLY A 349 -3.73 1.57 4.27
C GLY A 349 -3.79 0.07 4.36
N ALA A 350 -4.55 -0.39 5.35
CA ALA A 350 -4.67 -1.81 5.64
C ALA A 350 -5.99 -2.13 6.36
N ALA A 351 -6.38 -3.38 6.32
CA ALA A 351 -7.43 -3.90 7.17
C ALA A 351 -7.09 -5.32 7.62
N GLN A 352 -7.34 -5.65 8.87
CA GLN A 352 -7.16 -6.97 9.44
C GLN A 352 -8.50 -7.51 9.96
N LEU A 353 -8.93 -8.68 9.48
CA LEU A 353 -10.05 -9.40 10.09
C LEU A 353 -9.61 -9.94 11.46
N LEU A 354 -10.32 -9.55 12.51
CA LEU A 354 -10.05 -9.95 13.88
C LEU A 354 -10.85 -11.20 14.27
N PRO A 355 -10.40 -11.99 15.24
CA PRO A 355 -11.09 -13.23 15.66
C PRO A 355 -12.53 -13.07 16.12
N ASN A 356 -12.95 -11.88 16.60
CA ASN A 356 -14.33 -11.58 16.96
C ASN A 356 -15.21 -11.15 15.78
N GLY A 357 -14.67 -11.16 14.54
CA GLY A 357 -15.36 -10.74 13.33
C GLY A 357 -15.26 -9.25 13.01
N ASN A 358 -14.72 -8.45 13.90
CA ASN A 358 -14.43 -7.04 13.65
C ASN A 358 -13.24 -6.88 12.68
N ARG A 359 -13.01 -5.66 12.20
CA ARG A 359 -11.84 -5.34 11.39
C ARG A 359 -11.08 -4.17 11.98
N LEU A 360 -9.77 -4.35 12.18
CA LEU A 360 -8.86 -3.25 12.46
C LEU A 360 -8.48 -2.59 11.14
N VAL A 361 -8.74 -1.31 11.01
CA VAL A 361 -8.50 -0.54 9.80
C VAL A 361 -7.40 0.51 10.04
N THR A 362 -6.51 0.66 9.09
CA THR A 362 -5.46 1.70 9.10
C THR A 362 -5.75 2.73 8.02
N SER A 363 -6.12 3.96 8.40
CA SER A 363 -6.13 5.13 7.53
C SER A 363 -4.78 5.83 7.63
N THR A 364 -3.96 5.67 6.60
CA THR A 364 -2.51 5.94 6.69
C THR A 364 -2.17 7.41 6.93
N GLN A 365 -2.75 8.33 6.16
CA GLN A 365 -2.26 9.72 6.08
C GLN A 365 -2.34 10.48 7.40
N THR A 366 -3.29 10.12 8.23
CA THR A 366 -3.54 10.72 9.54
C THR A 366 -3.08 9.84 10.70
N GLY A 367 -2.47 8.68 10.40
CA GLY A 367 -2.10 7.70 11.42
C GLY A 367 -3.30 7.22 12.24
N HIS A 368 -4.48 7.18 11.63
CA HIS A 368 -5.73 6.79 12.26
C HIS A 368 -5.93 5.28 12.16
N LEU A 369 -6.00 4.61 13.30
CA LEU A 369 -6.36 3.22 13.43
C LEU A 369 -7.75 3.14 14.05
N PHE A 370 -8.62 2.31 13.50
CA PHE A 370 -9.93 2.10 14.10
C PHE A 370 -10.41 0.66 13.93
N GLU A 371 -11.18 0.18 14.91
CA GLU A 371 -11.82 -1.13 14.86
C GLU A 371 -13.30 -0.95 14.56
N VAL A 372 -13.79 -1.67 13.55
CA VAL A 372 -15.18 -1.62 13.09
C VAL A 372 -15.82 -2.99 13.20
N THR A 373 -17.06 -3.03 13.70
CA THR A 373 -17.87 -4.24 13.79
C THR A 373 -18.36 -4.69 12.40
N PRO A 374 -18.85 -5.94 12.24
CA PRO A 374 -19.48 -6.39 11.00
C PRO A 374 -20.62 -5.49 10.53
N ASP A 375 -21.34 -4.85 11.46
CA ASP A 375 -22.45 -3.92 11.17
C ASP A 375 -22.01 -2.50 10.83
N GLY A 376 -20.70 -2.23 10.85
CA GLY A 376 -20.13 -0.93 10.49
C GLY A 376 -20.04 0.09 11.65
N GLU A 377 -20.20 -0.34 12.91
CA GLU A 377 -20.00 0.51 14.07
C GLU A 377 -18.49 0.61 14.41
N VAL A 378 -17.95 1.82 14.53
CA VAL A 378 -16.59 2.03 15.02
C VAL A 378 -16.60 1.90 16.55
N VAL A 379 -15.82 0.97 17.10
CA VAL A 379 -15.82 0.63 18.53
C VAL A 379 -14.50 0.93 19.26
N TRP A 380 -13.43 1.14 18.49
CA TRP A 380 -12.12 1.58 19.01
C TRP A 380 -11.46 2.51 18.02
N GLU A 381 -10.80 3.55 18.49
CA GLU A 381 -10.05 4.49 17.66
C GLU A 381 -8.75 4.91 18.36
N PHE A 382 -7.70 5.01 17.56
CA PHE A 382 -6.39 5.47 17.99
C PHE A 382 -5.78 6.37 16.93
N ILE A 383 -5.31 7.54 17.33
CA ILE A 383 -4.57 8.46 16.49
C ILE A 383 -3.11 8.44 16.91
N ASN A 384 -2.23 8.11 15.98
CA ASN A 384 -0.80 8.00 16.25
C ASN A 384 -0.20 9.31 16.78
N PRO A 385 0.31 9.33 18.03
CA PRO A 385 0.92 10.53 18.61
C PRO A 385 2.37 10.76 18.15
N VAL A 386 2.96 9.85 17.37
CA VAL A 386 4.35 9.97 16.90
C VAL A 386 4.38 10.78 15.61
N VAL A 387 4.75 12.04 15.71
CA VAL A 387 4.81 12.97 14.58
C VAL A 387 6.25 13.24 14.20
N PHE A 388 6.61 13.04 12.93
CA PHE A 388 7.98 13.18 12.42
C PHE A 388 9.04 12.43 13.27
N GLY A 389 8.69 11.23 13.73
CA GLY A 389 9.55 10.38 14.53
C GLY A 389 9.68 10.79 16.00
N LYS A 390 8.90 11.76 16.45
CA LYS A 390 8.89 12.21 17.87
C LYS A 390 7.53 11.95 18.47
N ALA A 391 7.51 11.22 19.59
CA ALA A 391 6.30 11.11 20.40
C ALA A 391 5.88 12.50 20.87
N GLN A 392 4.63 12.86 20.65
CA GLN A 392 4.03 14.08 21.16
C GLN A 392 3.26 13.74 22.44
N PRO A 393 3.11 14.67 23.37
CA PRO A 393 2.16 14.50 24.48
C PRO A 393 0.78 14.18 23.91
N ILE A 394 0.02 13.33 24.60
CA ILE A 394 -1.38 13.09 24.27
C ILE A 394 -2.09 14.44 24.39
N MET A 395 -2.70 14.88 23.31
CA MET A 395 -3.38 16.17 23.25
C MET A 395 -4.84 15.99 23.66
N HIS A 396 -5.26 16.75 24.66
CA HIS A 396 -6.66 16.85 25.06
C HIS A 396 -7.34 18.00 24.31
N ASP A 397 -8.67 17.98 24.23
CA ASP A 397 -9.52 18.95 23.49
C ASP A 397 -9.17 20.45 23.68
N SER A 398 -8.54 20.83 24.79
CA SER A 398 -8.16 22.21 25.07
C SER A 398 -6.96 22.74 24.28
N ASP A 399 -6.19 21.84 23.61
CA ASP A 399 -4.95 22.19 22.94
C ASP A 399 -5.06 22.14 21.39
N MET A 400 -6.27 22.02 20.85
CA MET A 400 -6.57 21.81 19.42
C MET A 400 -6.01 22.86 18.47
N THR A 401 -5.60 24.03 18.94
CA THR A 401 -5.11 25.13 18.07
C THR A 401 -3.70 24.93 17.52
N LYS A 402 -2.99 23.86 17.91
CA LYS A 402 -1.55 23.66 17.63
C LYS A 402 -1.21 22.45 16.77
N ALA A 403 -2.14 21.59 16.43
CA ALA A 403 -1.85 20.30 15.83
C ALA A 403 -2.43 20.12 14.43
N HIS A 404 -1.62 20.40 13.42
CA HIS A 404 -1.88 19.96 12.05
C HIS A 404 -1.04 18.70 11.78
N TYR A 405 -1.63 17.50 11.93
CA TYR A 405 -0.92 16.23 11.79
C TYR A 405 -0.99 15.63 10.38
N CYS A 406 -1.23 16.43 9.36
CA CYS A 406 -1.24 15.93 8.00
C CYS A 406 0.12 15.33 7.63
N MET A 407 0.14 14.02 7.36
CA MET A 407 1.29 13.26 6.88
C MET A 407 2.52 13.16 7.83
N GLY A 408 2.49 13.78 8.99
CA GLY A 408 3.60 13.70 9.97
C GLY A 408 3.59 12.44 10.81
N ASN A 409 2.42 11.85 11.01
CA ASN A 409 2.14 10.70 11.88
C ASN A 409 1.71 9.44 11.11
N MET A 410 2.05 9.34 9.84
CA MET A 410 1.63 8.24 8.97
C MET A 410 2.04 6.86 9.49
N ILE A 411 1.09 5.91 9.37
CA ILE A 411 1.31 4.47 9.59
C ILE A 411 0.94 3.75 8.28
N HIS A 412 1.81 2.89 7.75
CA HIS A 412 1.49 2.12 6.55
C HIS A 412 0.43 1.06 6.81
N ARG A 413 0.67 0.21 7.81
CA ARG A 413 -0.20 -0.88 8.28
C ARG A 413 -0.06 -1.06 9.78
N ALA A 414 -1.13 -1.51 10.41
CA ALA A 414 -1.14 -1.95 11.80
C ALA A 414 -1.88 -3.27 11.94
N TYR A 415 -1.41 -4.13 12.84
CA TYR A 415 -2.01 -5.44 13.10
C TYR A 415 -2.19 -5.66 14.60
N ARG A 416 -3.33 -6.24 14.98
CA ARG A 416 -3.62 -6.59 16.36
C ARG A 416 -3.45 -8.08 16.59
N TYR A 417 -2.74 -8.39 17.65
CA TYR A 417 -2.41 -9.74 18.08
C TYR A 417 -3.11 -10.06 19.39
N ALA A 418 -3.56 -11.31 19.57
CA ALA A 418 -4.17 -11.77 20.81
C ALA A 418 -3.20 -11.58 22.00
N PRO A 419 -3.70 -11.49 23.26
CA PRO A 419 -2.87 -11.25 24.45
C PRO A 419 -1.86 -12.36 24.80
N THR A 420 -1.88 -13.46 24.05
CA THR A 420 -1.00 -14.63 24.25
C THR A 420 0.41 -14.48 23.66
N ILE A 421 0.78 -13.28 23.19
CA ILE A 421 2.16 -13.03 22.75
C ILE A 421 3.10 -13.25 23.95
N PRO A 422 4.18 -14.05 23.80
CA PRO A 422 5.18 -14.21 24.87
C PRO A 422 5.75 -12.82 25.23
N ALA A 423 5.49 -12.39 26.46
CA ALA A 423 6.09 -11.18 27.02
C ALA A 423 7.51 -11.49 27.51
#